data_2d6b0ad075b6902fc18287a82209411b
#
_entry.id   2d6b0ad075b6902fc18287a82209411b
#
_cell.length_a   1.000
_cell.length_b   1.000
_cell.length_c   1.000
_cell.angle_alpha   90.00
_cell.angle_beta   90.00
_cell.angle_gamma   90.00
#
_symmetry.space_group_name_H-M   'P 1'
#
loop_
_entity.id
_entity.type
_entity.pdbx_description
1 polymer ?
#
loop_
_entity_poly.entity_id
_entity_poly.type
_entity_poly.pdbx_seq_one_letter_code
_entity_poly.pdbx_strand_id
1 'polypeptide(L)'
;MEDKLKVENPAEAEFGALEGKLDANGKRFAIVVSRFNAFITERLLQSACDGLLRSGTLRKDIEIVRVPGAFEIPSAARTLAETKKYDAIICLGCLLRGDTAHYDVIVNEVTRGIGQSAQETGVPHAFGVLTCETLEQAIDRAGLKMGNKGFEAALAAVEMASLTKAIRLPASGYRKSGVGPRTSDPGQKQIPRFARNDKIQIRNDKSKKAPKTTRRK
;
A
#
# COMPACT_ATOMS: atom_id res chain seq x y z
N MET A 1 -11.64 5.90 39.17
CA MET A 1 -10.68 4.77 39.07
C MET A 1 -11.31 3.77 38.10
N GLU A 2 -11.12 3.96 36.80
CA GLU A 2 -11.50 3.00 35.78
C GLU A 2 -10.22 2.53 35.09
N ASP A 3 -9.79 1.36 35.53
CA ASP A 3 -8.68 0.63 34.94
C ASP A 3 -9.14 0.10 33.56
N LYS A 4 -8.78 0.78 32.47
CA LYS A 4 -9.05 0.33 31.11
C LYS A 4 -8.20 -0.90 30.86
N LEU A 5 -8.78 -2.08 31.04
CA LEU A 5 -8.25 -3.35 30.54
C LEU A 5 -7.92 -3.20 29.04
N LYS A 6 -6.65 -3.01 28.73
CA LYS A 6 -6.11 -3.26 27.40
C LYS A 6 -6.27 -4.75 27.15
N VAL A 7 -7.20 -5.12 26.30
CA VAL A 7 -7.25 -6.47 25.76
C VAL A 7 -6.07 -6.58 24.79
N GLU A 8 -4.92 -7.02 25.29
CA GLU A 8 -3.80 -7.41 24.44
C GLU A 8 -4.20 -8.70 23.72
N ASN A 9 -4.13 -8.68 22.38
CA ASN A 9 -4.34 -9.88 21.59
C ASN A 9 -3.23 -10.90 21.94
N PRO A 10 -3.55 -12.08 22.50
CA PRO A 10 -2.55 -13.03 22.97
C PRO A 10 -1.54 -13.49 21.89
N ALA A 11 -1.95 -13.46 20.59
CA ALA A 11 -1.09 -13.81 19.48
C ALA A 11 0.01 -12.76 19.21
N GLU A 12 -0.26 -11.48 19.49
CA GLU A 12 0.69 -10.39 19.26
C GLU A 12 1.80 -10.35 20.33
N ALA A 13 1.49 -10.76 21.56
CA ALA A 13 2.46 -10.82 22.64
C ALA A 13 3.56 -11.86 22.40
N GLU A 14 3.27 -12.90 21.59
CA GLU A 14 4.20 -14.01 21.34
C GLU A 14 5.17 -13.74 20.19
N PHE A 15 4.75 -13.00 19.13
CA PHE A 15 5.53 -12.81 17.90
C PHE A 15 6.10 -11.41 17.70
N GLY A 16 5.67 -10.42 18.45
CA GLY A 16 6.17 -9.04 18.39
C GLY A 16 5.88 -8.39 17.02
N ALA A 17 4.61 -8.14 16.70
CA ALA A 17 4.20 -7.47 15.47
C ALA A 17 4.69 -6.02 15.41
N LEU A 18 5.16 -5.58 14.22
CA LEU A 18 5.46 -4.19 13.92
C LEU A 18 4.30 -3.60 13.12
N GLU A 19 3.63 -2.61 13.70
CA GLU A 19 2.47 -1.96 13.09
C GLU A 19 2.70 -0.45 12.92
N GLY A 20 2.03 0.12 11.93
CA GLY A 20 1.95 1.57 11.75
C GLY A 20 1.05 2.20 12.80
N LYS A 21 1.31 3.49 13.08
CA LYS A 21 0.48 4.29 14.00
C LYS A 21 -0.31 5.33 13.21
N LEU A 22 -1.54 5.59 13.62
CA LEU A 22 -2.37 6.68 13.09
C LEU A 22 -1.96 8.03 13.70
N ASP A 23 -0.67 8.34 13.61
CA ASP A 23 -0.07 9.58 14.07
C ASP A 23 0.66 10.27 12.92
N ALA A 24 0.12 11.40 12.48
CA ALA A 24 0.62 12.18 11.35
C ALA A 24 1.42 13.42 11.79
N ASN A 25 1.71 13.59 13.08
CA ASN A 25 2.47 14.73 13.57
C ASN A 25 3.86 14.81 12.93
N GLY A 26 4.18 15.98 12.37
CA GLY A 26 5.45 16.25 11.71
C GLY A 26 5.67 15.52 10.39
N LYS A 27 4.63 14.91 9.81
CA LYS A 27 4.67 14.25 8.50
C LYS A 27 4.04 15.12 7.43
N ARG A 28 4.51 14.97 6.20
CA ARG A 28 4.06 15.72 5.03
C ARG A 28 3.40 14.77 4.03
N PHE A 29 2.26 15.18 3.50
CA PHE A 29 1.47 14.41 2.55
C PHE A 29 1.19 15.20 1.29
N ALA A 30 1.21 14.53 0.13
CA ALA A 30 0.64 15.07 -1.08
C ALA A 30 -0.63 14.29 -1.46
N ILE A 31 -1.64 15.01 -1.95
CA ILE A 31 -2.88 14.44 -2.46
C ILE A 31 -2.94 14.74 -3.94
N VAL A 32 -2.90 13.70 -4.78
CA VAL A 32 -3.12 13.81 -6.22
C VAL A 32 -4.59 13.49 -6.49
N VAL A 33 -5.34 14.46 -7.01
CA VAL A 33 -6.78 14.33 -7.23
C VAL A 33 -7.16 14.64 -8.68
N SER A 34 -7.94 13.73 -9.29
CA SER A 34 -8.51 13.92 -10.63
C SER A 34 -9.59 15.01 -10.63
N ARG A 35 -9.55 15.91 -11.63
CA ARG A 35 -10.64 16.88 -11.88
C ARG A 35 -11.86 16.23 -12.54
N PHE A 36 -11.66 15.13 -13.28
CA PHE A 36 -12.76 14.42 -13.89
C PHE A 36 -13.62 13.76 -12.82
N ASN A 37 -14.94 13.76 -13.00
CA ASN A 37 -15.94 13.34 -12.01
C ASN A 37 -15.87 14.16 -10.70
N ALA A 38 -15.71 15.47 -10.80
CA ALA A 38 -15.52 16.40 -9.68
C ALA A 38 -16.57 16.28 -8.57
N PHE A 39 -17.83 15.97 -8.90
CA PHE A 39 -18.88 15.72 -7.92
C PHE A 39 -18.50 14.65 -6.89
N ILE A 40 -17.74 13.64 -7.29
CA ILE A 40 -17.23 12.55 -6.45
C ILE A 40 -15.85 12.91 -5.88
N THR A 41 -14.92 13.33 -6.74
CA THR A 41 -13.51 13.49 -6.34
C THR A 41 -13.30 14.63 -5.33
N GLU A 42 -14.11 15.69 -5.36
CA GLU A 42 -14.09 16.75 -4.34
C GLU A 42 -14.52 16.24 -2.96
N ARG A 43 -15.51 15.34 -2.89
CA ARG A 43 -15.90 14.70 -1.62
C ARG A 43 -14.83 13.78 -1.07
N LEU A 44 -14.15 13.03 -1.95
CA LEU A 44 -13.00 12.23 -1.56
C LEU A 44 -11.88 13.12 -1.01
N LEU A 45 -11.57 14.24 -1.70
CA LEU A 45 -10.55 15.20 -1.28
C LEU A 45 -10.86 15.82 0.08
N GLN A 46 -12.08 16.31 0.28
CA GLN A 46 -12.47 16.90 1.55
C GLN A 46 -12.32 15.91 2.71
N SER A 47 -12.76 14.67 2.51
CA SER A 47 -12.65 13.63 3.52
C SER A 47 -11.21 13.17 3.76
N ALA A 48 -10.37 13.13 2.72
CA ALA A 48 -8.95 12.85 2.89
C ALA A 48 -8.24 13.94 3.72
N CYS A 49 -8.53 15.22 3.43
CA CYS A 49 -8.02 16.32 4.23
C CYS A 49 -8.48 16.25 5.70
N ASP A 50 -9.77 15.92 5.95
CA ASP A 50 -10.30 15.73 7.30
C ASP A 50 -9.58 14.60 8.03
N GLY A 51 -9.36 13.43 7.37
CA GLY A 51 -8.63 12.31 7.93
C GLY A 51 -7.19 12.66 8.32
N LEU A 52 -6.47 13.38 7.47
CA LEU A 52 -5.11 13.84 7.76
C LEU A 52 -5.08 14.82 8.94
N LEU A 53 -5.98 15.81 8.96
CA LEU A 53 -6.05 16.81 10.03
C LEU A 53 -6.38 16.17 11.39
N ARG A 54 -7.33 15.24 11.42
CA ARG A 54 -7.68 14.46 12.64
C ARG A 54 -6.53 13.58 13.12
N SER A 55 -5.68 13.13 12.21
CA SER A 55 -4.48 12.34 12.55
C SER A 55 -3.30 13.20 13.01
N GLY A 56 -3.43 14.55 13.03
CA GLY A 56 -2.41 15.46 13.56
C GLY A 56 -1.57 16.19 12.49
N THR A 57 -1.85 16.01 11.18
CA THR A 57 -1.16 16.77 10.13
C THR A 57 -1.57 18.24 10.18
N LEU A 58 -0.62 19.14 9.99
CA LEU A 58 -0.92 20.56 9.83
C LEU A 58 -1.32 20.88 8.38
N ARG A 59 -2.21 21.88 8.18
CA ARG A 59 -2.64 22.28 6.81
C ARG A 59 -1.49 22.61 5.87
N LYS A 60 -0.42 23.23 6.37
CA LYS A 60 0.79 23.60 5.61
C LYS A 60 1.60 22.39 5.13
N ASP A 61 1.37 21.23 5.74
CA ASP A 61 2.07 19.97 5.43
C ASP A 61 1.23 19.05 4.52
N ILE A 62 0.12 19.57 3.99
CA ILE A 62 -0.74 18.91 3.00
C ILE A 62 -0.64 19.67 1.68
N GLU A 63 -0.12 19.03 0.63
CA GLU A 63 -0.07 19.60 -0.71
C GLU A 63 -1.11 18.92 -1.60
N ILE A 64 -1.92 19.73 -2.31
CA ILE A 64 -2.97 19.23 -3.20
C ILE A 64 -2.57 19.51 -4.64
N VAL A 65 -2.47 18.43 -5.44
CA VAL A 65 -2.14 18.47 -6.86
C VAL A 65 -3.34 17.97 -7.68
N ARG A 66 -3.86 18.84 -8.54
CA ARG A 66 -5.02 18.54 -9.38
C ARG A 66 -4.58 18.14 -10.77
N VAL A 67 -4.96 16.93 -11.20
CA VAL A 67 -4.69 16.39 -12.53
C VAL A 67 -5.94 16.34 -13.40
N PRO A 68 -5.82 16.32 -14.74
CA PRO A 68 -6.99 16.30 -15.64
C PRO A 68 -7.92 15.12 -15.42
N GLY A 69 -7.38 13.90 -15.38
CA GLY A 69 -8.12 12.66 -15.26
C GLY A 69 -7.43 11.66 -14.33
N ALA A 70 -8.02 10.49 -14.18
CA ALA A 70 -7.42 9.43 -13.37
C ALA A 70 -6.14 8.87 -13.99
N PHE A 71 -6.03 8.88 -15.32
CA PHE A 71 -4.86 8.37 -16.04
C PHE A 71 -3.57 9.12 -15.73
N GLU A 72 -3.64 10.40 -15.38
CA GLU A 72 -2.50 11.23 -15.04
C GLU A 72 -2.04 11.09 -13.58
N ILE A 73 -2.85 10.44 -12.73
CA ILE A 73 -2.55 10.27 -11.30
C ILE A 73 -1.20 9.56 -11.08
N PRO A 74 -0.89 8.41 -11.71
CA PRO A 74 0.36 7.69 -11.46
C PRO A 74 1.60 8.51 -11.78
N SER A 75 1.58 9.26 -12.89
CA SER A 75 2.70 10.11 -13.31
C SER A 75 2.95 11.26 -12.33
N ALA A 76 1.89 11.96 -11.92
CA ALA A 76 1.99 13.04 -10.94
C ALA A 76 2.44 12.52 -9.56
N ALA A 77 1.89 11.38 -9.12
CA ALA A 77 2.26 10.75 -7.86
C ALA A 77 3.74 10.34 -7.85
N ARG A 78 4.24 9.76 -8.94
CA ARG A 78 5.64 9.42 -9.09
C ARG A 78 6.54 10.65 -9.00
N THR A 79 6.24 11.69 -9.75
CA THR A 79 7.01 12.94 -9.75
C THR A 79 7.10 13.54 -8.33
N LEU A 80 5.99 13.56 -7.60
CA LEU A 80 5.95 14.03 -6.21
C LEU A 80 6.80 13.14 -5.27
N ALA A 81 6.69 11.82 -5.40
CA ALA A 81 7.44 10.88 -4.59
C ALA A 81 8.95 10.98 -4.82
N GLU A 82 9.39 11.21 -6.06
CA GLU A 82 10.80 11.41 -6.43
C GLU A 82 11.42 12.64 -5.78
N THR A 83 10.61 13.65 -5.43
CA THR A 83 11.10 14.84 -4.68
C THR A 83 11.56 14.52 -3.26
N LYS A 84 11.16 13.36 -2.71
CA LYS A 84 11.44 12.95 -1.32
C LYS A 84 10.95 13.93 -0.25
N LYS A 85 9.99 14.79 -0.59
CA LYS A 85 9.43 15.80 0.34
C LYS A 85 8.27 15.29 1.16
N TYR A 86 7.68 14.14 0.78
CA TYR A 86 6.45 13.60 1.36
C TYR A 86 6.69 12.24 1.98
N ASP A 87 6.05 12.00 3.12
CA ASP A 87 6.07 10.71 3.82
C ASP A 87 5.12 9.70 3.18
N ALA A 88 4.06 10.17 2.53
CA ALA A 88 3.18 9.36 1.68
C ALA A 88 2.43 10.24 0.65
N ILE A 89 1.94 9.58 -0.41
CA ILE A 89 1.10 10.18 -1.46
C ILE A 89 -0.30 9.55 -1.39
N ILE A 90 -1.34 10.37 -1.51
CA ILE A 90 -2.73 9.91 -1.58
C ILE A 90 -3.24 10.13 -3.00
N CYS A 91 -3.73 9.08 -3.65
CA CYS A 91 -4.22 9.11 -5.03
C CYS A 91 -5.75 9.04 -5.03
N LEU A 92 -6.42 10.11 -5.48
CA LEU A 92 -7.88 10.23 -5.49
C LEU A 92 -8.41 10.38 -6.90
N GLY A 93 -9.37 9.54 -7.26
CA GLY A 93 -10.02 9.56 -8.56
C GLY A 93 -11.36 8.83 -8.53
N CYS A 94 -12.08 8.90 -9.65
CA CYS A 94 -13.30 8.14 -9.82
C CYS A 94 -13.42 7.71 -11.28
N LEU A 95 -13.45 6.40 -11.50
CA LEU A 95 -13.67 5.75 -12.77
C LEU A 95 -15.05 5.10 -12.76
N LEU A 96 -15.90 5.48 -13.70
CA LEU A 96 -17.22 4.91 -13.91
C LEU A 96 -17.21 4.11 -15.20
N ARG A 97 -17.78 2.90 -15.17
CA ARG A 97 -17.89 2.07 -16.36
C ARG A 97 -18.84 2.72 -17.36
N GLY A 98 -18.35 2.86 -18.60
CA GLY A 98 -19.15 3.22 -19.77
C GLY A 98 -19.34 2.03 -20.70
N ASP A 99 -19.88 2.29 -21.87
CA ASP A 99 -20.24 1.27 -22.87
C ASP A 99 -19.06 0.64 -23.60
N THR A 100 -17.85 1.16 -23.42
CA THR A 100 -16.66 0.73 -24.15
C THR A 100 -15.62 0.10 -23.23
N ALA A 101 -14.68 -0.66 -23.83
CA ALA A 101 -13.55 -1.27 -23.12
C ALA A 101 -12.56 -0.23 -22.52
N HIS A 102 -12.76 1.07 -22.79
CA HIS A 102 -11.89 2.14 -22.29
C HIS A 102 -11.74 2.12 -20.76
N TYR A 103 -12.82 1.83 -20.05
CA TYR A 103 -12.80 1.70 -18.59
C TYR A 103 -11.76 0.69 -18.10
N ASP A 104 -11.76 -0.52 -18.68
CA ASP A 104 -10.86 -1.60 -18.24
C ASP A 104 -9.39 -1.24 -18.50
N VAL A 105 -9.10 -0.60 -19.61
CA VAL A 105 -7.75 -0.11 -19.97
C VAL A 105 -7.29 0.92 -18.93
N ILE A 106 -8.10 1.92 -18.61
CA ILE A 106 -7.73 2.97 -17.67
C ILE A 106 -7.60 2.44 -16.24
N VAL A 107 -8.52 1.60 -15.78
CA VAL A 107 -8.46 0.99 -14.44
C VAL A 107 -7.15 0.23 -14.25
N ASN A 108 -6.80 -0.62 -15.22
CA ASN A 108 -5.58 -1.43 -15.15
C ASN A 108 -4.32 -0.56 -15.10
N GLU A 109 -4.21 0.43 -15.98
CA GLU A 109 -3.02 1.29 -16.04
C GLU A 109 -2.88 2.20 -14.82
N VAL A 110 -3.98 2.76 -14.32
CA VAL A 110 -3.97 3.61 -13.12
C VAL A 110 -3.56 2.78 -11.89
N THR A 111 -4.17 1.62 -11.70
CA THR A 111 -3.88 0.76 -10.55
C THR A 111 -2.44 0.26 -10.57
N ARG A 112 -2.00 -0.26 -11.72
CA ARG A 112 -0.63 -0.72 -11.93
C ARG A 112 0.38 0.41 -11.73
N GLY A 113 0.14 1.57 -12.33
CA GLY A 113 1.05 2.71 -12.27
C GLY A 113 1.21 3.28 -10.86
N ILE A 114 0.14 3.38 -10.06
CA ILE A 114 0.22 3.80 -8.66
C ILE A 114 1.03 2.79 -7.83
N GLY A 115 0.75 1.49 -7.96
CA GLY A 115 1.48 0.43 -7.26
C GLY A 115 2.97 0.39 -7.64
N GLN A 116 3.28 0.48 -8.91
CA GLN A 116 4.65 0.52 -9.42
C GLN A 116 5.41 1.75 -8.89
N SER A 117 4.80 2.92 -8.92
CA SER A 117 5.40 4.14 -8.39
C SER A 117 5.76 4.01 -6.90
N ALA A 118 4.86 3.45 -6.09
CA ALA A 118 5.11 3.21 -4.68
C ALA A 118 6.31 2.28 -4.45
N GLN A 119 6.38 1.17 -5.18
CA GLN A 119 7.46 0.18 -5.07
C GLN A 119 8.82 0.75 -5.50
N GLU A 120 8.88 1.44 -6.64
CA GLU A 120 10.13 1.97 -7.19
C GLU A 120 10.67 3.17 -6.41
N THR A 121 9.78 4.04 -5.90
CA THR A 121 10.20 5.22 -5.13
C THR A 121 10.42 4.92 -3.65
N GLY A 122 9.80 3.86 -3.14
CA GLY A 122 9.78 3.51 -1.72
C GLY A 122 8.99 4.51 -0.87
N VAL A 123 8.20 5.39 -1.48
CA VAL A 123 7.25 6.28 -0.80
C VAL A 123 5.88 5.62 -0.83
N PRO A 124 5.18 5.42 0.28
CA PRO A 124 3.85 4.83 0.28
C PRO A 124 2.85 5.63 -0.56
N HIS A 125 2.05 4.93 -1.37
CA HIS A 125 0.93 5.51 -2.12
C HIS A 125 -0.36 4.89 -1.63
N ALA A 126 -1.27 5.71 -1.10
CA ALA A 126 -2.60 5.26 -0.69
C ALA A 126 -3.58 5.35 -1.85
N PHE A 127 -4.29 4.26 -2.10
CA PHE A 127 -5.20 4.13 -3.24
C PHE A 127 -6.63 4.52 -2.84
N GLY A 128 -7.06 5.70 -3.26
CA GLY A 128 -8.42 6.23 -3.10
C GLY A 128 -9.11 6.48 -4.44
N VAL A 129 -8.73 5.71 -5.49
CA VAL A 129 -9.38 5.78 -6.81
C VAL A 129 -10.56 4.82 -6.81
N LEU A 130 -11.77 5.35 -6.97
CA LEU A 130 -12.97 4.55 -7.11
C LEU A 130 -13.05 3.93 -8.51
N THR A 131 -13.40 2.64 -8.56
CA THR A 131 -13.66 1.88 -9.78
C THR A 131 -15.06 1.29 -9.66
N CYS A 132 -16.05 1.96 -10.24
CA CYS A 132 -17.46 1.66 -10.03
C CYS A 132 -18.18 1.34 -11.34
N GLU A 133 -19.12 0.41 -11.26
CA GLU A 133 -20.01 0.08 -12.38
C GLU A 133 -21.07 1.16 -12.57
N THR A 134 -21.55 1.77 -11.47
CA THR A 134 -22.62 2.78 -11.51
C THR A 134 -22.26 4.04 -10.71
N LEU A 135 -22.97 5.12 -11.00
CA LEU A 135 -22.84 6.39 -10.28
C LEU A 135 -23.25 6.25 -8.81
N GLU A 136 -24.27 5.45 -8.52
CA GLU A 136 -24.75 5.21 -7.16
C GLU A 136 -23.67 4.56 -6.31
N GLN A 137 -22.94 3.59 -6.85
CA GLN A 137 -21.78 2.98 -6.18
C GLN A 137 -20.72 4.03 -5.84
N ALA A 138 -20.43 4.94 -6.77
CA ALA A 138 -19.45 5.99 -6.54
C ALA A 138 -19.90 6.99 -5.45
N ILE A 139 -21.19 7.36 -5.45
CA ILE A 139 -21.78 8.23 -4.44
C ILE A 139 -21.72 7.58 -3.05
N ASP A 140 -22.09 6.30 -2.94
CA ASP A 140 -22.03 5.55 -1.69
C ASP A 140 -20.60 5.50 -1.11
N ARG A 141 -19.60 5.30 -1.94
CA ARG A 141 -18.18 5.25 -1.56
C ARG A 141 -17.55 6.63 -1.34
N ALA A 142 -18.23 7.69 -1.78
CA ALA A 142 -17.81 9.07 -1.53
C ALA A 142 -18.45 9.66 -0.25
N GLY A 143 -19.09 8.84 0.58
CA GLY A 143 -19.54 9.21 1.92
C GLY A 143 -21.05 9.26 2.13
N LEU A 144 -21.86 8.72 1.20
CA LEU A 144 -23.32 8.71 1.40
C LEU A 144 -23.74 7.58 2.37
N LYS A 145 -23.30 6.33 2.11
CA LYS A 145 -23.78 5.15 2.86
C LYS A 145 -22.67 4.29 3.42
N MET A 146 -21.59 4.07 2.67
CA MET A 146 -20.58 3.06 2.95
C MET A 146 -19.24 3.64 3.41
N GLY A 147 -19.24 4.77 4.13
CA GLY A 147 -18.01 5.49 4.49
C GLY A 147 -17.45 6.30 3.31
N ASN A 148 -16.23 6.82 3.44
CA ASN A 148 -15.61 7.63 2.41
C ASN A 148 -14.20 7.11 2.10
N LYS A 149 -13.97 6.68 0.85
CA LYS A 149 -12.68 6.11 0.42
C LYS A 149 -11.53 7.13 0.44
N GLY A 150 -11.79 8.42 0.38
CA GLY A 150 -10.77 9.44 0.58
C GLY A 150 -10.28 9.47 2.03
N PHE A 151 -11.19 9.36 3.00
CA PHE A 151 -10.86 9.26 4.42
C PHE A 151 -10.04 7.99 4.72
N GLU A 152 -10.50 6.85 4.22
CA GLU A 152 -9.82 5.57 4.40
C GLU A 152 -8.40 5.59 3.79
N ALA A 153 -8.25 6.18 2.59
CA ALA A 153 -6.95 6.35 1.94
C ALA A 153 -6.01 7.27 2.75
N ALA A 154 -6.55 8.31 3.39
CA ALA A 154 -5.75 9.18 4.26
C ALA A 154 -5.24 8.42 5.49
N LEU A 155 -6.08 7.63 6.16
CA LEU A 155 -5.65 6.80 7.30
C LEU A 155 -4.59 5.78 6.88
N ALA A 156 -4.80 5.09 5.76
CA ALA A 156 -3.81 4.15 5.22
C ALA A 156 -2.47 4.84 4.89
N ALA A 157 -2.49 6.08 4.36
CA ALA A 157 -1.29 6.86 4.11
C ALA A 157 -0.54 7.19 5.41
N VAL A 158 -1.25 7.59 6.46
CA VAL A 158 -0.66 7.91 7.78
C VAL A 158 -0.02 6.67 8.40
N GLU A 159 -0.74 5.55 8.40
CA GLU A 159 -0.27 4.29 8.94
C GLU A 159 0.97 3.79 8.20
N MET A 160 0.93 3.77 6.86
CA MET A 160 2.05 3.33 6.02
C MET A 160 3.27 4.25 6.11
N ALA A 161 3.09 5.57 6.24
CA ALA A 161 4.18 6.51 6.49
C ALA A 161 4.88 6.21 7.82
N SER A 162 4.10 5.92 8.86
CA SER A 162 4.60 5.53 10.18
C SER A 162 5.33 4.18 10.15
N LEU A 163 4.73 3.17 9.53
CA LEU A 163 5.29 1.82 9.40
C LEU A 163 6.59 1.83 8.59
N THR A 164 6.61 2.50 7.45
CA THR A 164 7.80 2.61 6.60
C THR A 164 8.97 3.24 7.36
N LYS A 165 8.71 4.27 8.16
CA LYS A 165 9.73 4.87 9.03
C LYS A 165 10.23 3.88 10.08
N ALA A 166 9.32 3.13 10.73
CA ALA A 166 9.69 2.14 11.74
C ALA A 166 10.53 0.99 11.16
N ILE A 167 10.18 0.49 9.96
CA ILE A 167 10.95 -0.55 9.26
C ILE A 167 12.37 -0.08 8.89
N ARG A 168 12.53 1.20 8.52
CA ARG A 168 13.82 1.77 8.11
C ARG A 168 14.75 2.14 9.27
N LEU A 169 14.21 2.25 10.49
CA LEU A 169 15.03 2.48 11.68
C LEU A 169 15.83 1.21 12.00
N PRO A 170 17.15 1.32 12.29
CA PRO A 170 17.95 0.15 12.69
C PRO A 170 17.38 -0.45 13.97
N ALA A 171 17.42 -1.77 14.06
CA ALA A 171 16.88 -2.58 15.18
C ALA A 171 17.43 -2.24 16.57
N SER A 172 18.42 -1.35 16.66
CA SER A 172 19.01 -0.87 17.94
C SER A 172 18.04 -0.10 18.84
N GLY A 173 16.86 0.27 18.34
CA GLY A 173 15.80 0.93 19.11
C GLY A 173 14.67 0.01 19.60
N TYR A 174 14.63 -1.25 19.16
CA TYR A 174 13.62 -2.20 19.60
C TYR A 174 14.06 -2.83 20.93
N ARG A 175 13.87 -2.12 22.04
CA ARG A 175 13.93 -2.76 23.36
C ARG A 175 12.79 -3.77 23.44
N LYS A 176 13.13 -5.06 23.36
CA LYS A 176 12.26 -6.13 23.83
C LYS A 176 11.87 -5.79 25.26
N SER A 177 10.64 -5.38 25.50
CA SER A 177 10.10 -5.31 26.84
C SER A 177 10.05 -6.74 27.39
N GLY A 178 11.00 -7.07 28.25
CA GLY A 178 10.86 -8.12 29.24
C GLY A 178 11.00 -9.57 28.77
N VAL A 179 12.19 -9.99 28.33
CA VAL A 179 12.70 -11.32 28.71
C VAL A 179 14.19 -11.15 28.99
N GLY A 180 14.57 -11.26 30.25
CA GLY A 180 15.97 -11.31 30.65
C GLY A 180 16.72 -12.49 30.01
N PRO A 181 18.06 -12.44 29.93
CA PRO A 181 18.81 -13.52 29.31
C PRO A 181 18.53 -14.82 30.08
N ARG A 182 17.96 -15.80 29.38
CA ARG A 182 17.92 -17.18 29.90
C ARG A 182 19.38 -17.63 30.06
N THR A 183 19.78 -17.86 31.28
CA THR A 183 21.01 -18.53 31.61
C THR A 183 21.03 -19.87 30.90
N SER A 184 22.08 -20.09 30.10
CA SER A 184 22.31 -21.33 29.37
C SER A 184 22.44 -22.50 30.36
N ASP A 185 21.49 -23.43 30.26
CA ASP A 185 21.58 -24.74 30.91
C ASP A 185 22.60 -25.59 30.08
N PRO A 186 23.68 -26.13 30.72
CA PRO A 186 24.72 -26.84 29.98
C PRO A 186 24.36 -28.28 29.61
N GLY A 187 23.07 -28.65 29.50
CA GLY A 187 22.64 -30.05 29.34
C GLY A 187 21.93 -30.45 28.03
N GLN A 188 21.76 -29.59 27.05
CA GLN A 188 21.04 -29.99 25.81
C GLN A 188 21.99 -30.38 24.67
N LYS A 189 21.93 -31.67 24.29
CA LYS A 189 22.59 -32.30 23.15
C LYS A 189 22.27 -31.55 21.84
N GLN A 190 23.32 -31.21 21.11
CA GLN A 190 23.22 -30.61 19.77
C GLN A 190 22.47 -31.55 18.81
N ILE A 191 21.40 -31.03 18.16
CA ILE A 191 20.73 -31.69 17.03
C ILE A 191 21.65 -31.55 15.80
N PRO A 192 21.96 -32.66 15.08
CA PRO A 192 22.84 -32.60 13.90
C PRO A 192 22.20 -31.73 12.79
N ARG A 193 23.01 -30.87 12.16
CA ARG A 193 22.66 -30.16 10.94
C ARG A 193 22.32 -31.14 9.85
N PHE A 194 21.13 -31.06 9.27
CA PHE A 194 20.79 -31.78 8.05
C PHE A 194 21.76 -31.40 6.93
N ALA A 195 22.43 -32.43 6.39
CA ALA A 195 23.32 -32.28 5.24
C ALA A 195 22.51 -31.80 4.02
N ARG A 196 22.97 -30.72 3.39
CA ARG A 196 22.47 -30.29 2.08
C ARG A 196 22.85 -31.35 1.05
N ASN A 197 21.87 -31.99 0.44
CA ASN A 197 22.03 -32.79 -0.77
C ASN A 197 22.02 -31.85 -1.99
N ASP A 198 23.18 -31.33 -2.33
CA ASP A 198 23.42 -30.66 -3.61
C ASP A 198 23.83 -31.72 -4.64
N LYS A 199 22.85 -32.28 -5.36
CA LYS A 199 23.06 -32.94 -6.68
C LYS A 199 21.73 -33.21 -7.36
N ILE A 200 21.18 -32.18 -7.99
CA ILE A 200 20.21 -32.37 -9.07
C ILE A 200 21.00 -32.36 -10.38
N GLN A 201 21.31 -33.52 -10.92
CA GLN A 201 21.82 -33.68 -12.30
C GLN A 201 20.66 -33.45 -13.28
N ILE A 202 20.76 -32.38 -14.06
CA ILE A 202 19.88 -32.17 -15.22
C ILE A 202 20.36 -33.13 -16.32
N ARG A 203 19.61 -34.20 -16.57
CA ARG A 203 19.76 -35.04 -17.76
C ARG A 203 19.20 -34.30 -18.96
N ASN A 204 20.08 -33.87 -19.87
CA ASN A 204 19.73 -33.47 -21.23
C ASN A 204 19.26 -34.68 -22.03
N ASP A 205 17.97 -34.82 -22.27
CA ASP A 205 17.44 -35.79 -23.23
C ASP A 205 17.29 -35.11 -24.61
N LYS A 206 18.35 -35.31 -25.43
CA LYS A 206 18.34 -35.00 -26.87
C LYS A 206 17.85 -36.24 -27.62
N SER A 207 16.56 -36.34 -27.88
CA SER A 207 16.07 -37.15 -29.03
C SER A 207 14.55 -37.00 -29.18
N LYS A 208 14.10 -36.17 -30.08
CA LYS A 208 12.90 -36.45 -30.92
C LYS A 208 13.00 -35.73 -32.24
N LYS A 209 13.13 -36.57 -33.25
CA LYS A 209 13.18 -36.27 -34.68
C LYS A 209 11.91 -35.54 -35.16
N ALA A 210 12.10 -34.60 -36.07
CA ALA A 210 11.05 -33.92 -36.83
C ALA A 210 10.32 -34.88 -37.80
N PRO A 211 9.01 -34.78 -37.97
CA PRO A 211 8.32 -35.50 -39.06
C PRO A 211 8.41 -34.70 -40.38
N LYS A 212 8.68 -35.43 -41.49
CA LYS A 212 8.78 -34.96 -42.88
C LYS A 212 7.44 -34.49 -43.39
N THR A 213 7.38 -33.29 -43.93
CA THR A 213 6.29 -32.77 -44.75
C THR A 213 6.23 -33.50 -46.11
N THR A 214 5.14 -34.22 -46.36
CA THR A 214 4.78 -34.73 -47.70
C THR A 214 3.89 -33.71 -48.41
N ARG A 215 4.42 -33.12 -49.48
CA ARG A 215 3.66 -32.38 -50.51
C ARG A 215 2.78 -33.39 -51.27
N ARG A 216 1.48 -33.11 -51.43
CA ARG A 216 0.65 -33.63 -52.51
C ARG A 216 -0.11 -32.52 -53.18
N LYS A 217 0.01 -32.53 -54.48
CA LYS A 217 -0.57 -31.88 -55.64
C LYS A 217 -1.92 -31.18 -55.42
#